data_6f461563db50b4ea7260190c09175dcc
#
_entry.id   6f461563db50b4ea7260190c09175dcc
#
_cell.length_a   1.000
_cell.length_b   1.000
_cell.length_c   1.000
_cell.angle_alpha   90.00
_cell.angle_beta   90.00
_cell.angle_gamma   90.00
#
_symmetry.space_group_name_H-M   'P 1'
#
loop_
_entity.id
_entity.type
_entity.pdbx_description
1 polymer ?
#
loop_
_entity_poly.entity_id
_entity_poly.type
_entity_poly.pdbx_seq_one_letter_code
_entity_poly.pdbx_strand_id
1 'polypeptide(L)'
;MLESVQSPKHSENESSDQDQALSFKERLWAIIFEVETPSGKFFDVALLWVIIISVTAVILESIEEINALYHTQLVIVEWFCTIIFSIEYLLRVWLVRRPKKYIFSFFGIVDLLSCLPSYLALISTGGSHFIVIRIIRLLRMFRVLKMISHVRGANTILSGLAASRAKITVFFFSVLIFAMLAGTLIYIVESGVEGSQFTSIPVGIYYAIVSITTVGYGDITAVTPLGKLLTSMMVLGGYAIIAVPTGIVASDMVREALRDETTDACPGCGVHGHLADAKYCRKCGEELSG
;
A
#
# COMPACT_ATOMS: atom_id res chain seq x y z
N MET A 1 -39.99 -42.38 45.85
CA MET A 1 -38.60 -41.97 46.12
C MET A 1 -38.14 -41.20 44.88
N LEU A 2 -38.28 -39.92 44.96
CA LEU A 2 -37.85 -38.96 43.88
C LEU A 2 -36.73 -38.16 44.50
N GLU A 3 -35.50 -38.47 44.14
CA GLU A 3 -34.33 -37.69 44.52
C GLU A 3 -34.18 -36.49 43.59
N SER A 4 -34.27 -35.32 44.22
CA SER A 4 -34.12 -34.02 43.58
C SER A 4 -32.64 -33.78 43.16
N VAL A 5 -32.40 -33.74 41.86
CA VAL A 5 -31.14 -33.25 41.31
C VAL A 5 -31.13 -31.73 41.43
N GLN A 6 -30.34 -31.21 42.36
CA GLN A 6 -30.00 -29.80 42.45
C GLN A 6 -29.08 -29.40 41.32
N SER A 7 -29.53 -28.53 40.44
CA SER A 7 -28.72 -27.80 39.49
C SER A 7 -27.71 -26.92 40.23
N PRO A 8 -26.42 -26.93 39.86
CA PRO A 8 -25.45 -25.98 40.43
C PRO A 8 -25.75 -24.59 39.86
N LYS A 9 -26.04 -23.66 40.75
CA LYS A 9 -26.05 -22.23 40.47
C LYS A 9 -24.65 -21.83 39.97
N HIS A 10 -24.49 -21.67 38.67
CA HIS A 10 -23.31 -21.01 38.09
C HIS A 10 -23.30 -19.56 38.64
N SER A 11 -22.23 -19.25 39.27
CA SER A 11 -21.94 -17.98 39.91
C SER A 11 -21.89 -16.87 38.83
N GLU A 12 -22.86 -15.98 38.87
CA GLU A 12 -22.89 -14.69 38.15
C GLU A 12 -21.83 -13.68 38.64
N ASN A 13 -20.86 -14.13 39.42
CA ASN A 13 -19.87 -13.27 40.09
C ASN A 13 -18.46 -13.31 39.43
N GLU A 14 -18.26 -14.06 38.37
CA GLU A 14 -16.95 -14.13 37.68
C GLU A 14 -16.79 -13.16 36.50
N SER A 15 -17.86 -12.49 36.08
CA SER A 15 -17.79 -11.53 34.97
C SER A 15 -17.42 -10.09 35.36
N SER A 16 -17.40 -9.77 36.67
CA SER A 16 -17.07 -8.41 37.14
C SER A 16 -15.60 -8.21 37.53
N ASP A 17 -14.80 -9.26 37.63
CA ASP A 17 -13.38 -9.18 38.06
C ASP A 17 -12.38 -9.22 36.89
N GLN A 18 -12.83 -9.44 35.65
CA GLN A 18 -11.96 -9.39 34.47
C GLN A 18 -11.72 -7.98 33.91
N ASP A 19 -12.39 -6.96 34.41
CA ASP A 19 -12.06 -5.56 34.16
C ASP A 19 -10.86 -5.04 35.01
N GLN A 20 -10.17 -5.95 35.71
CA GLN A 20 -8.99 -5.62 36.48
C GLN A 20 -7.82 -5.26 35.60
N ALA A 21 -7.63 -3.95 35.45
CA ALA A 21 -6.33 -3.31 35.18
C ALA A 21 -5.47 -3.97 34.09
N LEU A 22 -5.92 -3.94 32.84
CA LEU A 22 -5.02 -4.06 31.69
C LEU A 22 -3.79 -3.19 31.96
N SER A 23 -2.61 -3.78 31.91
CA SER A 23 -1.34 -3.06 32.02
C SER A 23 -1.38 -1.87 31.04
N PHE A 24 -0.78 -0.73 31.42
CA PHE A 24 -0.70 0.45 30.53
C PHE A 24 -0.23 0.09 29.11
N LYS A 25 0.66 -0.89 29.01
CA LYS A 25 1.14 -1.44 27.74
C LYS A 25 0.04 -2.14 26.94
N GLU A 26 -0.83 -2.91 27.59
CA GLU A 26 -1.95 -3.60 26.94
C GLU A 26 -3.03 -2.62 26.47
N ARG A 27 -3.32 -1.58 27.25
CA ARG A 27 -4.23 -0.50 26.82
C ARG A 27 -3.70 0.24 25.60
N LEU A 28 -2.41 0.58 25.58
CA LEU A 28 -1.79 1.21 24.41
C LEU A 28 -1.76 0.27 23.20
N TRP A 29 -1.54 -1.02 23.44
CA TRP A 29 -1.56 -2.01 22.37
C TRP A 29 -2.95 -2.12 21.73
N ALA A 30 -4.02 -2.17 22.55
CA ALA A 30 -5.39 -2.18 22.08
C ALA A 30 -5.74 -0.91 21.27
N ILE A 31 -5.29 0.27 21.69
CA ILE A 31 -5.54 1.51 20.96
C ILE A 31 -4.83 1.53 19.59
N ILE A 32 -3.60 0.99 19.50
CA ILE A 32 -2.74 1.13 18.31
C ILE A 32 -2.94 -0.02 17.32
N PHE A 33 -3.32 -1.22 17.78
CA PHE A 33 -3.41 -2.43 16.96
C PHE A 33 -4.83 -3.01 16.85
N GLU A 34 -5.74 -2.73 17.78
CA GLU A 34 -7.13 -3.19 17.71
C GLU A 34 -8.01 -2.16 17.02
N VAL A 35 -8.41 -2.47 15.81
CA VAL A 35 -9.22 -1.58 14.95
C VAL A 35 -10.69 -1.49 15.41
N GLU A 36 -11.18 -2.44 16.21
CA GLU A 36 -12.61 -2.52 16.59
C GLU A 36 -12.97 -1.69 17.80
N THR A 37 -12.01 -1.33 18.64
CA THR A 37 -12.25 -0.50 19.82
C THR A 37 -12.62 0.94 19.44
N PRO A 38 -13.54 1.61 20.15
CA PRO A 38 -13.88 3.02 19.86
C PRO A 38 -12.65 3.95 19.90
N SER A 39 -11.71 3.70 20.82
CA SER A 39 -10.46 4.44 20.97
C SER A 39 -9.50 4.18 19.80
N GLY A 40 -9.40 2.93 19.31
CA GLY A 40 -8.61 2.58 18.13
C GLY A 40 -9.15 3.25 16.87
N LYS A 41 -10.47 3.24 16.66
CA LYS A 41 -11.11 3.94 15.54
C LYS A 41 -10.82 5.45 15.55
N PHE A 42 -10.90 6.08 16.72
CA PHE A 42 -10.58 7.51 16.83
C PHE A 42 -9.09 7.77 16.52
N PHE A 43 -8.20 6.94 17.02
CA PHE A 43 -6.76 7.02 16.75
C PHE A 43 -6.45 6.90 15.25
N ASP A 44 -7.03 5.89 14.59
CA ASP A 44 -6.85 5.67 13.15
C ASP A 44 -7.37 6.85 12.32
N VAL A 45 -8.57 7.37 12.65
CA VAL A 45 -9.15 8.52 11.95
C VAL A 45 -8.30 9.78 12.18
N ALA A 46 -7.81 10.00 13.40
CA ALA A 46 -6.94 11.12 13.71
C ALA A 46 -5.63 11.05 12.91
N LEU A 47 -4.98 9.86 12.86
CA LEU A 47 -3.79 9.66 12.05
C LEU A 47 -4.05 9.86 10.56
N LEU A 48 -5.19 9.41 10.05
CA LEU A 48 -5.58 9.58 8.66
C LEU A 48 -5.66 11.08 8.30
N TRP A 49 -6.23 11.90 9.19
CA TRP A 49 -6.24 13.35 9.02
C TRP A 49 -4.83 13.96 9.05
N VAL A 50 -3.95 13.50 9.94
CA VAL A 50 -2.55 13.94 9.98
C VAL A 50 -1.83 13.60 8.68
N ILE A 51 -2.08 12.41 8.10
CA ILE A 51 -1.51 12.00 6.80
C ILE A 51 -2.02 12.93 5.70
N ILE A 52 -3.33 13.19 5.62
CA ILE A 52 -3.93 14.08 4.61
C ILE A 52 -3.32 15.48 4.72
N ILE A 53 -3.24 16.05 5.92
CA ILE A 53 -2.64 17.37 6.17
C ILE A 53 -1.18 17.37 5.72
N SER A 54 -0.41 16.35 6.08
CA SER A 54 1.01 16.23 5.71
C SER A 54 1.21 16.13 4.19
N VAL A 55 0.40 15.32 3.50
CA VAL A 55 0.46 15.20 2.03
C VAL A 55 0.06 16.51 1.36
N THR A 56 -1.00 17.15 1.84
CA THR A 56 -1.44 18.45 1.33
C THR A 56 -0.35 19.52 1.51
N ALA A 57 0.32 19.56 2.66
CA ALA A 57 1.42 20.47 2.90
C ALA A 57 2.57 20.26 1.90
N VAL A 58 2.95 19.02 1.60
CA VAL A 58 3.99 18.70 0.60
C VAL A 58 3.54 19.11 -0.81
N ILE A 59 2.28 18.92 -1.16
CA ILE A 59 1.74 19.36 -2.45
C ILE A 59 1.81 20.90 -2.55
N LEU A 60 1.37 21.61 -1.52
CA LEU A 60 1.42 23.08 -1.48
C LEU A 60 2.87 23.62 -1.52
N GLU A 61 3.81 22.94 -0.84
CA GLU A 61 5.25 23.27 -0.89
C GLU A 61 5.82 23.14 -2.31
N SER A 62 5.26 22.28 -3.14
CA SER A 62 5.71 22.09 -4.53
C SER A 62 5.31 23.24 -5.47
N ILE A 63 4.34 24.06 -5.08
CA ILE A 63 3.87 25.23 -5.84
C ILE A 63 4.73 26.44 -5.45
N GLU A 64 5.53 26.93 -6.39
CA GLU A 64 6.54 27.97 -6.13
C GLU A 64 5.94 29.24 -5.53
N GLU A 65 4.80 29.70 -6.02
CA GLU A 65 4.09 30.89 -5.52
C GLU A 65 3.66 30.74 -4.06
N ILE A 66 3.11 29.58 -3.70
CA ILE A 66 2.64 29.27 -2.34
C ILE A 66 3.83 29.10 -1.40
N ASN A 67 4.86 28.39 -1.86
CA ASN A 67 6.07 28.19 -1.09
C ASN A 67 6.78 29.51 -0.78
N ALA A 68 6.84 30.45 -1.71
CA ALA A 68 7.42 31.76 -1.48
C ALA A 68 6.69 32.57 -0.36
N LEU A 69 5.38 32.42 -0.24
CA LEU A 69 4.56 33.14 0.75
C LEU A 69 4.48 32.43 2.10
N TYR A 70 4.38 31.10 2.09
CA TYR A 70 4.01 30.28 3.27
C TYR A 70 5.07 29.26 3.67
N HIS A 71 6.33 29.38 3.21
CA HIS A 71 7.39 28.42 3.47
C HIS A 71 7.53 28.05 4.94
N THR A 72 7.58 29.05 5.82
CA THR A 72 7.76 28.82 7.26
C THR A 72 6.60 28.03 7.87
N GLN A 73 5.36 28.35 7.48
CA GLN A 73 4.15 27.67 7.98
C GLN A 73 4.12 26.22 7.49
N LEU A 74 4.44 25.98 6.22
CA LEU A 74 4.48 24.64 5.64
C LEU A 74 5.55 23.78 6.32
N VAL A 75 6.72 24.32 6.59
CA VAL A 75 7.80 23.62 7.33
C VAL A 75 7.37 23.30 8.76
N ILE A 76 6.69 24.20 9.46
CA ILE A 76 6.17 23.93 10.81
C ILE A 76 5.16 22.78 10.79
N VAL A 77 4.20 22.80 9.86
CA VAL A 77 3.20 21.73 9.69
C VAL A 77 3.90 20.39 9.37
N GLU A 78 4.88 20.43 8.49
CA GLU A 78 5.65 19.23 8.15
C GLU A 78 6.35 18.61 9.36
N TRP A 79 7.05 19.43 10.16
CA TRP A 79 7.74 18.96 11.36
C TRP A 79 6.76 18.44 12.40
N PHE A 80 5.63 19.11 12.59
CA PHE A 80 4.58 18.65 13.49
C PHE A 80 4.09 17.25 13.10
N CYS A 81 3.76 17.04 11.82
CA CYS A 81 3.34 15.73 11.32
C CYS A 81 4.45 14.67 11.44
N THR A 82 5.71 15.05 11.15
CA THR A 82 6.87 14.16 11.25
C THR A 82 7.08 13.68 12.68
N ILE A 83 6.93 14.55 13.66
CA ILE A 83 7.06 14.21 15.10
C ILE A 83 5.95 13.21 15.49
N ILE A 84 4.70 13.45 15.07
CA ILE A 84 3.58 12.54 15.33
C ILE A 84 3.88 11.14 14.75
N PHE A 85 4.30 11.07 13.49
CA PHE A 85 4.64 9.80 12.84
C PHE A 85 5.84 9.10 13.49
N SER A 86 6.81 9.86 13.97
CA SER A 86 7.97 9.30 14.68
C SER A 86 7.56 8.70 16.03
N ILE A 87 6.71 9.40 16.79
CA ILE A 87 6.17 8.91 18.06
C ILE A 87 5.37 7.62 17.82
N GLU A 88 4.47 7.63 16.83
CA GLU A 88 3.67 6.47 16.47
C GLU A 88 4.55 5.27 16.08
N TYR A 89 5.56 5.47 15.22
CA TYR A 89 6.49 4.40 14.81
C TYR A 89 7.24 3.83 16.01
N LEU A 90 7.76 4.68 16.89
CA LEU A 90 8.47 4.26 18.09
C LEU A 90 7.55 3.49 19.05
N LEU A 91 6.31 3.94 19.22
CA LEU A 91 5.32 3.23 20.03
C LEU A 91 5.01 1.85 19.45
N ARG A 92 4.80 1.73 18.15
CA ARG A 92 4.58 0.45 17.48
C ARG A 92 5.77 -0.51 17.66
N VAL A 93 6.99 -0.02 17.46
CA VAL A 93 8.22 -0.82 17.66
C VAL A 93 8.38 -1.26 19.12
N TRP A 94 8.04 -0.38 20.08
CA TRP A 94 8.15 -0.69 21.51
C TRP A 94 7.08 -1.67 22.01
N LEU A 95 5.87 -1.61 21.46
CA LEU A 95 4.76 -2.45 21.85
C LEU A 95 4.89 -3.89 21.35
N VAL A 96 5.46 -4.09 20.18
CA VAL A 96 5.60 -5.41 19.55
C VAL A 96 6.67 -6.23 20.26
N ARG A 97 6.40 -7.51 20.56
CA ARG A 97 7.35 -8.42 21.22
C ARG A 97 8.59 -8.75 20.37
N ARG A 98 8.47 -8.71 19.04
CA ARG A 98 9.56 -9.01 18.09
C ARG A 98 9.83 -7.82 17.16
N PRO A 99 10.48 -6.73 17.66
CA PRO A 99 10.62 -5.48 16.93
C PRO A 99 11.33 -5.61 15.58
N LYS A 100 12.33 -6.50 15.48
CA LYS A 100 13.04 -6.74 14.20
C LYS A 100 12.10 -7.25 13.10
N LYS A 101 11.15 -8.13 13.43
CA LYS A 101 10.17 -8.62 12.44
C LYS A 101 9.19 -7.54 12.00
N TYR A 102 8.83 -6.62 12.89
CA TYR A 102 7.98 -5.48 12.55
C TYR A 102 8.72 -4.49 11.65
N ILE A 103 9.93 -4.09 12.01
CA ILE A 103 10.75 -3.12 11.23
C ILE A 103 10.94 -3.58 9.79
N PHE A 104 11.18 -4.87 9.54
CA PHE A 104 11.32 -5.44 8.20
C PHE A 104 9.98 -5.91 7.58
N SER A 105 8.84 -5.63 8.21
CA SER A 105 7.53 -5.87 7.62
C SER A 105 7.18 -4.74 6.63
N PHE A 106 6.22 -5.00 5.72
CA PHE A 106 5.75 -3.99 4.79
C PHE A 106 5.30 -2.71 5.52
N PHE A 107 4.48 -2.83 6.56
CA PHE A 107 4.00 -1.68 7.32
C PHE A 107 5.10 -0.98 8.12
N GLY A 108 6.02 -1.73 8.72
CA GLY A 108 7.18 -1.15 9.42
C GLY A 108 8.10 -0.35 8.50
N ILE A 109 8.31 -0.82 7.27
CA ILE A 109 9.08 -0.09 6.25
C ILE A 109 8.35 1.18 5.82
N VAL A 110 7.03 1.11 5.60
CA VAL A 110 6.20 2.28 5.26
C VAL A 110 6.24 3.33 6.37
N ASP A 111 6.12 2.92 7.64
CA ASP A 111 6.20 3.81 8.78
C ASP A 111 7.57 4.48 8.87
N LEU A 112 8.65 3.73 8.68
CA LEU A 112 10.02 4.27 8.67
C LEU A 112 10.21 5.27 7.53
N LEU A 113 9.79 4.93 6.30
CA LEU A 113 9.88 5.80 5.14
C LEU A 113 9.04 7.08 5.27
N SER A 114 8.02 7.09 6.13
CA SER A 114 7.19 8.27 6.39
C SER A 114 7.91 9.35 7.18
N CYS A 115 8.85 9.01 8.06
CA CYS A 115 9.59 9.95 8.91
C CYS A 115 11.05 10.15 8.45
N LEU A 116 11.71 9.12 7.94
CA LEU A 116 13.14 9.14 7.58
C LEU A 116 13.56 10.31 6.65
N PRO A 117 12.82 10.66 5.59
CA PRO A 117 13.22 11.71 4.66
C PRO A 117 13.43 13.08 5.31
N SER A 118 12.59 13.46 6.27
CA SER A 118 12.71 14.77 6.95
C SER A 118 13.97 14.85 7.82
N TYR A 119 14.36 13.74 8.47
CA TYR A 119 15.62 13.67 9.23
C TYR A 119 16.85 13.63 8.31
N LEU A 120 16.77 12.89 7.19
CA LEU A 120 17.87 12.88 6.20
C LEU A 120 18.10 14.26 5.59
N ALA A 121 17.03 15.03 5.36
CA ALA A 121 17.13 16.40 4.86
C ALA A 121 17.91 17.32 5.82
N LEU A 122 17.78 17.16 7.14
CA LEU A 122 18.57 17.89 8.14
C LEU A 122 20.06 17.58 8.08
N ILE A 123 20.40 16.31 7.88
CA ILE A 123 21.81 15.86 7.85
C ILE A 123 22.49 16.31 6.54
N SER A 124 21.72 16.41 5.45
CA SER A 124 22.24 16.71 4.11
C SER A 124 22.52 18.21 3.86
N THR A 125 22.27 19.09 4.80
CA THR A 125 22.47 20.55 4.64
C THR A 125 23.92 20.99 4.52
N GLY A 126 24.89 20.08 4.62
CA GLY A 126 26.33 20.37 4.63
C GLY A 126 27.10 20.17 3.32
N GLY A 127 26.47 19.87 2.18
CA GLY A 127 27.22 19.54 0.96
C GLY A 127 26.53 19.88 -0.35
N SER A 128 27.33 19.96 -1.43
CA SER A 128 27.00 20.42 -2.79
C SER A 128 26.02 19.55 -3.59
N HIS A 129 25.22 18.70 -2.97
CA HIS A 129 24.35 17.74 -3.68
C HIS A 129 22.88 18.20 -3.71
N PHE A 130 22.59 19.32 -4.37
CA PHE A 130 21.21 19.83 -4.55
C PHE A 130 20.22 18.79 -5.10
N ILE A 131 20.71 17.87 -5.95
CA ILE A 131 19.90 16.77 -6.51
C ILE A 131 19.47 15.80 -5.42
N VAL A 132 20.38 15.41 -4.51
CA VAL A 132 20.09 14.47 -3.42
C VAL A 132 19.05 15.07 -2.46
N ILE A 133 19.19 16.35 -2.11
CA ILE A 133 18.23 17.05 -1.25
C ILE A 133 16.85 17.07 -1.92
N ARG A 134 16.77 17.30 -3.23
CA ARG A 134 15.51 17.27 -3.98
C ARG A 134 14.87 15.88 -3.97
N ILE A 135 15.67 14.81 -4.18
CA ILE A 135 15.17 13.43 -4.14
C ILE A 135 14.66 13.07 -2.74
N ILE A 136 15.42 13.43 -1.69
CA ILE A 136 15.01 13.19 -0.29
C ILE A 136 13.69 13.91 0.00
N ARG A 137 13.51 15.13 -0.50
CA ARG A 137 12.24 15.86 -0.36
C ARG A 137 11.08 15.14 -1.04
N LEU A 138 11.29 14.60 -2.26
CA LEU A 138 10.25 13.81 -2.96
C LEU A 138 9.88 12.53 -2.22
N LEU A 139 10.82 11.90 -1.50
CA LEU A 139 10.53 10.70 -0.71
C LEU A 139 9.49 10.95 0.40
N ARG A 140 9.26 12.20 0.81
CA ARG A 140 8.19 12.55 1.77
C ARG A 140 6.80 12.16 1.27
N MET A 141 6.58 12.06 -0.06
CA MET A 141 5.32 11.60 -0.63
C MET A 141 4.97 10.15 -0.24
N PHE A 142 5.95 9.33 0.13
CA PHE A 142 5.68 7.96 0.62
C PHE A 142 4.84 7.91 1.90
N ARG A 143 4.66 9.04 2.59
CA ARG A 143 3.71 9.15 3.72
C ARG A 143 2.28 8.77 3.32
N VAL A 144 1.89 8.95 2.06
CA VAL A 144 0.58 8.54 1.56
C VAL A 144 0.37 7.03 1.69
N LEU A 145 1.44 6.23 1.57
CA LEU A 145 1.36 4.77 1.73
C LEU A 145 0.95 4.36 3.15
N LYS A 146 1.13 5.24 4.13
CA LYS A 146 0.69 5.04 5.50
C LYS A 146 -0.83 4.90 5.62
N MET A 147 -1.59 5.49 4.68
CA MET A 147 -3.05 5.32 4.63
C MET A 147 -3.44 3.85 4.48
N ILE A 148 -2.62 3.03 3.81
CA ILE A 148 -2.92 1.62 3.57
C ILE A 148 -3.09 0.85 4.89
N SER A 149 -2.28 1.17 5.91
CA SER A 149 -2.36 0.51 7.22
C SER A 149 -3.62 0.86 8.01
N HIS A 150 -4.28 1.99 7.69
CA HIS A 150 -5.46 2.50 8.39
C HIS A 150 -6.77 2.26 7.61
N VAL A 151 -6.68 1.68 6.40
CA VAL A 151 -7.85 1.33 5.59
C VAL A 151 -8.29 -0.10 5.91
N ARG A 152 -9.54 -0.25 6.36
CA ARG A 152 -10.14 -1.58 6.58
C ARG A 152 -10.13 -2.37 5.28
N GLY A 153 -9.76 -3.64 5.37
CA GLY A 153 -9.68 -4.51 4.19
C GLY A 153 -8.40 -4.38 3.36
N ALA A 154 -7.48 -3.47 3.69
CA ALA A 154 -6.19 -3.38 3.00
C ALA A 154 -5.41 -4.70 3.07
N ASN A 155 -5.46 -5.39 4.21
CA ASN A 155 -4.83 -6.70 4.37
C ASN A 155 -5.44 -7.76 3.45
N THR A 156 -6.77 -7.76 3.27
CA THR A 156 -7.46 -8.68 2.35
C THR A 156 -7.03 -8.43 0.90
N ILE A 157 -6.89 -7.16 0.51
CA ILE A 157 -6.39 -6.80 -0.83
C ILE A 157 -4.93 -7.22 -0.99
N LEU A 158 -4.08 -6.92 -0.01
CA LEU A 158 -2.66 -7.25 -0.06
C LEU A 158 -2.42 -8.77 -0.04
N SER A 159 -3.18 -9.53 0.75
CA SER A 159 -3.10 -10.99 0.78
C SER A 159 -3.61 -11.61 -0.52
N GLY A 160 -4.70 -11.10 -1.11
CA GLY A 160 -5.20 -11.51 -2.41
C GLY A 160 -4.19 -11.24 -3.54
N LEU A 161 -3.55 -10.06 -3.55
CA LEU A 161 -2.48 -9.75 -4.49
C LEU A 161 -1.25 -10.65 -4.28
N ALA A 162 -0.87 -10.90 -3.02
CA ALA A 162 0.24 -11.79 -2.70
C ALA A 162 -0.04 -13.23 -3.13
N ALA A 163 -1.27 -13.72 -2.96
CA ALA A 163 -1.70 -15.04 -3.44
C ALA A 163 -1.64 -15.13 -4.97
N SER A 164 -1.95 -14.05 -5.68
CA SER A 164 -1.97 -13.98 -7.14
C SER A 164 -0.63 -13.54 -7.77
N ARG A 165 0.41 -13.29 -6.97
CA ARG A 165 1.69 -12.71 -7.46
C ARG A 165 2.30 -13.41 -8.67
N ALA A 166 2.30 -14.74 -8.67
CA ALA A 166 2.85 -15.52 -9.78
C ALA A 166 2.07 -15.27 -11.09
N LYS A 167 0.73 -15.23 -11.00
CA LYS A 167 -0.16 -14.96 -12.13
C LYS A 167 0.03 -13.54 -12.64
N ILE A 168 0.11 -12.55 -11.72
CA ILE A 168 0.36 -11.15 -12.05
C ILE A 168 1.72 -10.97 -12.74
N THR A 169 2.76 -11.66 -12.26
CA THR A 169 4.11 -11.60 -12.86
C THR A 169 4.10 -12.14 -14.27
N VAL A 170 3.53 -13.32 -14.51
CA VAL A 170 3.43 -13.92 -15.85
C VAL A 170 2.65 -12.99 -16.79
N PHE A 171 1.53 -12.44 -16.31
CA PHE A 171 0.73 -11.50 -17.07
C PHE A 171 1.51 -10.23 -17.44
N PHE A 172 2.18 -9.60 -16.49
CA PHE A 172 2.98 -8.39 -16.72
C PHE A 172 4.02 -8.61 -17.83
N PHE A 173 4.78 -9.70 -17.73
CA PHE A 173 5.76 -10.04 -18.76
C PHE A 173 5.11 -10.39 -20.12
N SER A 174 3.93 -11.02 -20.12
CA SER A 174 3.21 -11.31 -21.37
C SER A 174 2.78 -10.02 -22.07
N VAL A 175 2.24 -9.05 -21.35
CA VAL A 175 1.88 -7.73 -21.90
C VAL A 175 3.12 -7.00 -22.40
N LEU A 176 4.22 -7.03 -21.65
CA LEU A 176 5.47 -6.37 -22.03
C LEU A 176 6.05 -6.96 -23.31
N ILE A 177 6.13 -8.30 -23.40
CA ILE A 177 6.62 -9.00 -24.60
C ILE A 177 5.71 -8.68 -25.79
N PHE A 178 4.40 -8.73 -25.61
CA PHE A 178 3.44 -8.41 -26.68
C PHE A 178 3.60 -6.95 -27.15
N ALA A 179 3.74 -5.99 -26.24
CA ALA A 179 3.97 -4.58 -26.58
C ALA A 179 5.30 -4.38 -27.32
N MET A 180 6.36 -5.09 -26.89
CA MET A 180 7.67 -5.04 -27.59
C MET A 180 7.58 -5.58 -29.00
N LEU A 181 6.94 -6.73 -29.19
CA LEU A 181 6.79 -7.35 -30.54
C LEU A 181 5.91 -6.48 -31.44
N ALA A 182 4.73 -6.09 -30.96
CA ALA A 182 3.80 -5.29 -31.73
C ALA A 182 4.37 -3.89 -32.06
N GLY A 183 4.98 -3.22 -31.07
CA GLY A 183 5.61 -1.91 -31.25
C GLY A 183 6.78 -1.95 -32.23
N THR A 184 7.60 -3.00 -32.17
CA THR A 184 8.70 -3.19 -33.14
C THR A 184 8.16 -3.44 -34.55
N LEU A 185 7.10 -4.25 -34.68
CA LEU A 185 6.49 -4.53 -35.97
C LEU A 185 5.90 -3.27 -36.63
N ILE A 186 5.19 -2.45 -35.83
CA ILE A 186 4.65 -1.19 -36.31
C ILE A 186 5.78 -0.23 -36.69
N TYR A 187 6.85 -0.12 -35.88
CA TYR A 187 8.03 0.66 -36.21
C TYR A 187 8.63 0.26 -37.56
N ILE A 188 8.79 -1.03 -37.83
CA ILE A 188 9.36 -1.51 -39.12
C ILE A 188 8.50 -1.05 -40.30
N VAL A 189 7.17 -1.05 -40.15
CA VAL A 189 6.24 -0.66 -41.21
C VAL A 189 6.16 0.85 -41.40
N GLU A 190 6.26 1.61 -40.32
CA GLU A 190 6.09 3.07 -40.30
C GLU A 190 7.41 3.83 -40.44
N SER A 191 8.57 3.21 -40.19
CA SER A 191 9.86 3.87 -40.25
C SER A 191 10.21 4.28 -41.69
N GLY A 192 10.66 5.52 -41.86
CA GLY A 192 11.04 6.06 -43.18
C GLY A 192 9.86 6.52 -44.04
N VAL A 193 8.63 6.43 -43.57
CA VAL A 193 7.44 6.96 -44.23
C VAL A 193 7.30 8.45 -43.94
N GLU A 194 7.02 9.24 -44.97
CA GLU A 194 6.81 10.69 -44.82
C GLU A 194 5.63 10.98 -43.89
N GLY A 195 5.85 11.83 -42.90
CA GLY A 195 4.86 12.16 -41.86
C GLY A 195 4.77 11.18 -40.69
N SER A 196 5.55 10.09 -40.70
CA SER A 196 5.62 9.13 -39.61
C SER A 196 6.45 9.66 -38.43
N GLN A 197 5.98 9.44 -37.24
CA GLN A 197 6.65 9.81 -35.98
C GLN A 197 7.40 8.63 -35.34
N PHE A 198 7.40 7.46 -35.99
CA PHE A 198 8.09 6.26 -35.50
C PHE A 198 9.59 6.32 -35.85
N THR A 199 10.35 7.03 -34.99
CA THR A 199 11.78 7.29 -35.20
C THR A 199 12.69 6.16 -34.68
N SER A 200 12.19 5.30 -33.81
CA SER A 200 12.97 4.22 -33.18
C SER A 200 12.08 3.11 -32.62
N ILE A 201 12.66 1.93 -32.35
CA ILE A 201 11.97 0.81 -31.68
C ILE A 201 11.39 1.24 -30.31
N PRO A 202 12.13 1.94 -29.41
CA PRO A 202 11.53 2.44 -28.16
C PRO A 202 10.29 3.30 -28.34
N VAL A 203 10.23 4.14 -29.39
CA VAL A 203 9.05 4.95 -29.72
C VAL A 203 7.89 4.04 -30.14
N GLY A 204 8.15 3.00 -30.91
CA GLY A 204 7.15 1.99 -31.27
C GLY A 204 6.61 1.23 -30.04
N ILE A 205 7.48 0.85 -29.10
CA ILE A 205 7.10 0.21 -27.83
C ILE A 205 6.26 1.17 -26.97
N TYR A 206 6.67 2.43 -26.86
CA TYR A 206 5.90 3.47 -26.16
C TYR A 206 4.48 3.58 -26.74
N TYR A 207 4.37 3.69 -28.07
CA TYR A 207 3.09 3.71 -28.77
C TYR A 207 2.22 2.48 -28.46
N ALA A 208 2.84 1.28 -28.49
CA ALA A 208 2.14 0.04 -28.18
C ALA A 208 1.62 0.02 -26.74
N ILE A 209 2.42 0.43 -25.77
CA ILE A 209 2.02 0.50 -24.36
C ILE A 209 0.86 1.48 -24.19
N VAL A 210 0.99 2.70 -24.71
CA VAL A 210 -0.05 3.75 -24.59
C VAL A 210 -1.36 3.33 -25.25
N SER A 211 -1.30 2.60 -26.35
CA SER A 211 -2.48 2.13 -27.07
C SER A 211 -3.15 0.93 -26.38
N ILE A 212 -2.36 -0.09 -25.97
CA ILE A 212 -2.88 -1.29 -25.27
C ILE A 212 -3.48 -0.93 -23.92
N THR A 213 -2.87 0.01 -23.20
CA THR A 213 -3.39 0.48 -21.89
C THR A 213 -4.58 1.44 -22.04
N THR A 214 -5.04 1.70 -23.24
CA THR A 214 -6.19 2.58 -23.57
C THR A 214 -6.00 4.04 -23.15
N VAL A 215 -4.76 4.51 -22.95
CA VAL A 215 -4.45 5.91 -22.64
C VAL A 215 -4.62 6.78 -23.88
N GLY A 216 -3.98 6.40 -25.00
CA GLY A 216 -4.18 7.00 -26.31
C GLY A 216 -3.89 8.50 -26.38
N TYR A 217 -2.70 8.95 -26.02
CA TYR A 217 -2.34 10.38 -26.08
C TYR A 217 -2.50 11.00 -27.48
N GLY A 218 -2.39 10.21 -28.55
CA GLY A 218 -2.52 10.70 -29.91
C GLY A 218 -1.30 11.48 -30.41
N ASP A 219 -0.25 11.53 -29.65
CA ASP A 219 1.03 12.15 -29.99
C ASP A 219 1.78 11.38 -31.07
N ILE A 220 1.60 10.07 -31.13
CA ILE A 220 2.13 9.16 -32.17
C ILE A 220 0.97 8.33 -32.70
N THR A 221 0.85 8.27 -34.03
CA THR A 221 -0.19 7.48 -34.71
C THR A 221 0.34 6.86 -36.00
N ALA A 222 -0.13 5.64 -36.35
CA ALA A 222 0.21 4.99 -37.58
C ALA A 222 -0.36 5.76 -38.79
N VAL A 223 0.46 6.04 -39.79
CA VAL A 223 0.11 6.79 -40.98
C VAL A 223 -0.30 5.84 -42.10
N THR A 224 0.44 4.74 -42.28
CA THR A 224 0.21 3.80 -43.38
C THR A 224 -1.04 2.94 -43.16
N PRO A 225 -1.72 2.48 -44.23
CA PRO A 225 -2.84 1.54 -44.09
C PRO A 225 -2.46 0.24 -43.40
N LEU A 226 -1.27 -0.28 -43.63
CA LEU A 226 -0.77 -1.51 -43.01
C LEU A 226 -0.47 -1.25 -41.49
N GLY A 227 0.15 -0.13 -41.14
CA GLY A 227 0.37 0.27 -39.75
C GLY A 227 -0.92 0.42 -39.00
N LYS A 228 -1.96 1.03 -39.61
CA LYS A 228 -3.31 1.13 -39.01
C LYS A 228 -3.96 -0.24 -38.78
N LEU A 229 -3.82 -1.16 -39.73
CA LEU A 229 -4.31 -2.53 -39.58
C LEU A 229 -3.61 -3.24 -38.44
N LEU A 230 -2.27 -3.19 -38.40
CA LEU A 230 -1.47 -3.78 -37.31
C LEU A 230 -1.83 -3.18 -35.93
N THR A 231 -2.01 -1.87 -35.89
CA THR A 231 -2.48 -1.19 -34.66
C THR A 231 -3.84 -1.73 -34.20
N SER A 232 -4.79 -1.88 -35.11
CA SER A 232 -6.13 -2.41 -34.77
C SER A 232 -6.03 -3.84 -34.21
N MET A 233 -5.22 -4.70 -34.84
CA MET A 233 -4.98 -6.07 -34.35
C MET A 233 -4.28 -6.07 -32.99
N MET A 234 -3.30 -5.19 -32.80
CA MET A 234 -2.58 -5.02 -31.54
C MET A 234 -3.52 -4.60 -30.41
N VAL A 235 -4.38 -3.61 -30.64
CA VAL A 235 -5.32 -3.11 -29.61
C VAL A 235 -6.33 -4.21 -29.22
N LEU A 236 -6.88 -4.93 -30.19
CA LEU A 236 -7.79 -6.05 -29.95
C LEU A 236 -7.10 -7.18 -29.17
N GLY A 237 -5.89 -7.56 -29.59
CA GLY A 237 -5.09 -8.59 -28.92
C GLY A 237 -4.68 -8.15 -27.50
N GLY A 238 -4.28 -6.91 -27.33
CA GLY A 238 -3.91 -6.33 -26.04
C GLY A 238 -5.07 -6.33 -25.07
N TYR A 239 -6.28 -5.96 -25.51
CA TYR A 239 -7.48 -6.03 -24.69
C TYR A 239 -7.78 -7.45 -24.20
N ALA A 240 -7.69 -8.44 -25.08
CA ALA A 240 -7.89 -9.85 -24.71
C ALA A 240 -6.85 -10.33 -23.66
N ILE A 241 -5.59 -9.92 -23.82
CA ILE A 241 -4.52 -10.24 -22.86
C ILE A 241 -4.77 -9.60 -21.50
N ILE A 242 -5.37 -8.41 -21.42
CA ILE A 242 -5.68 -7.73 -20.15
C ILE A 242 -6.91 -8.33 -19.45
N ALA A 243 -7.95 -8.70 -20.20
CA ALA A 243 -9.23 -9.15 -19.65
C ALA A 243 -9.11 -10.44 -18.84
N VAL A 244 -8.35 -11.43 -19.33
CA VAL A 244 -8.24 -12.75 -18.69
C VAL A 244 -7.60 -12.69 -17.28
N PRO A 245 -6.42 -12.08 -17.10
CA PRO A 245 -5.79 -11.99 -15.79
C PRO A 245 -6.59 -11.16 -14.79
N THR A 246 -7.26 -10.11 -15.26
CA THR A 246 -8.14 -9.30 -14.41
C THR A 246 -9.23 -10.17 -13.78
N GLY A 247 -9.86 -11.05 -14.57
CA GLY A 247 -10.84 -12.01 -14.06
C GLY A 247 -10.25 -13.01 -13.06
N ILE A 248 -9.04 -13.50 -13.30
CA ILE A 248 -8.36 -14.44 -12.41
C ILE A 248 -8.01 -13.77 -11.07
N VAL A 249 -7.44 -12.57 -11.09
CA VAL A 249 -7.08 -11.82 -9.89
C VAL A 249 -8.34 -11.46 -9.09
N ALA A 250 -9.41 -11.01 -9.75
CA ALA A 250 -10.69 -10.73 -9.10
C ALA A 250 -11.25 -11.98 -8.40
N SER A 251 -11.19 -13.15 -9.04
CA SER A 251 -11.61 -14.42 -8.44
C SER A 251 -10.78 -14.79 -7.19
N ASP A 252 -9.46 -14.59 -7.23
CA ASP A 252 -8.59 -14.86 -6.07
C ASP A 252 -8.87 -13.88 -4.92
N MET A 253 -9.16 -12.62 -5.22
CA MET A 253 -9.53 -11.62 -4.20
C MET A 253 -10.86 -11.95 -3.53
N VAL A 254 -11.87 -12.39 -4.29
CA VAL A 254 -13.15 -12.84 -3.73
C VAL A 254 -12.96 -14.05 -2.82
N ARG A 255 -12.12 -15.02 -3.23
CA ARG A 255 -11.82 -16.18 -2.39
C ARG A 255 -11.13 -15.80 -1.08
N GLU A 256 -10.23 -14.82 -1.11
CA GLU A 256 -9.55 -14.34 0.09
C GLU A 256 -10.49 -13.54 1.00
N ALA A 257 -11.39 -12.74 0.43
CA ALA A 257 -12.40 -11.99 1.17
C ALA A 257 -13.45 -12.89 1.85
N LEU A 258 -13.65 -14.11 1.33
CA LEU A 258 -14.55 -15.10 1.93
C LEU A 258 -13.87 -15.95 3.01
N ARG A 259 -12.58 -15.74 3.30
CA ARG A 259 -11.92 -16.37 4.43
C ARG A 259 -12.38 -15.71 5.72
N ASP A 260 -12.69 -16.56 6.67
CA ASP A 260 -13.05 -16.13 8.04
C ASP A 260 -11.75 -15.73 8.77
N GLU A 261 -11.34 -14.46 8.63
CA GLU A 261 -10.13 -13.93 9.24
C GLU A 261 -10.47 -13.05 10.45
N THR A 262 -9.67 -13.20 11.51
CA THR A 262 -9.77 -12.29 12.66
C THR A 262 -9.14 -10.94 12.35
N THR A 263 -9.70 -9.87 12.92
CA THR A 263 -9.15 -8.51 12.85
C THR A 263 -7.99 -8.31 13.83
N ASP A 264 -7.76 -9.27 14.73
CA ASP A 264 -6.76 -9.18 15.78
C ASP A 264 -5.33 -9.22 15.24
N ALA A 265 -4.50 -8.35 15.78
CA ALA A 265 -3.08 -8.33 15.46
C ALA A 265 -2.31 -9.35 16.30
N CYS A 266 -1.33 -10.01 15.70
CA CYS A 266 -0.44 -10.90 16.42
C CYS A 266 0.35 -10.14 17.50
N PRO A 267 0.31 -10.55 18.77
CA PRO A 267 1.06 -9.88 19.83
C PRO A 267 2.58 -9.96 19.65
N GLY A 268 3.05 -10.96 18.89
CA GLY A 268 4.48 -11.13 18.62
C GLY A 268 5.04 -10.25 17.53
N CYS A 269 4.31 -10.00 16.43
CA CYS A 269 4.84 -9.29 15.26
C CYS A 269 3.87 -8.27 14.63
N GLY A 270 2.69 -8.03 15.20
CA GLY A 270 1.71 -7.04 14.72
C GLY A 270 1.03 -7.37 13.38
N VAL A 271 1.14 -8.58 12.88
CA VAL A 271 0.49 -8.99 11.61
C VAL A 271 -0.97 -9.33 11.86
N HIS A 272 -1.86 -8.78 11.02
CA HIS A 272 -3.30 -9.06 11.00
C HIS A 272 -3.66 -10.20 10.04
N GLY A 273 -4.93 -10.61 10.04
CA GLY A 273 -5.50 -11.54 9.08
C GLY A 273 -5.13 -12.99 9.40
N HIS A 274 -5.33 -13.41 10.63
CA HIS A 274 -5.27 -14.81 11.03
C HIS A 274 -6.64 -15.47 10.82
N LEU A 275 -6.65 -16.76 10.46
CA LEU A 275 -7.91 -17.51 10.44
C LEU A 275 -8.52 -17.53 11.84
N ALA A 276 -9.85 -17.53 11.91
CA ALA A 276 -10.58 -17.48 13.18
C ALA A 276 -10.24 -18.63 14.13
N ASP A 277 -9.79 -19.79 13.58
CA ASP A 277 -9.36 -20.98 14.31
C ASP A 277 -7.83 -21.08 14.50
N ALA A 278 -7.06 -20.09 14.10
CA ALA A 278 -5.60 -20.13 14.15
C ALA A 278 -5.07 -20.02 15.58
N LYS A 279 -4.42 -21.06 16.07
CA LYS A 279 -3.75 -21.06 17.38
C LYS A 279 -2.38 -20.38 17.39
N TYR A 280 -1.72 -20.30 16.23
CA TYR A 280 -0.37 -19.74 16.08
C TYR A 280 -0.29 -18.75 14.91
N CYS A 281 0.51 -17.72 15.09
CA CYS A 281 0.76 -16.73 14.04
C CYS A 281 1.49 -17.37 12.84
N ARG A 282 0.88 -17.27 11.65
CA ARG A 282 1.44 -17.79 10.40
C ARG A 282 2.80 -17.20 10.02
N LYS A 283 3.18 -16.03 10.58
CA LYS A 283 4.42 -15.30 10.23
C LYS A 283 5.52 -15.46 11.26
N CYS A 284 5.21 -15.46 12.54
CA CYS A 284 6.22 -15.49 13.59
C CYS A 284 6.14 -16.71 14.50
N GLY A 285 5.09 -17.54 14.41
CA GLY A 285 4.88 -18.70 15.26
C GLY A 285 4.50 -18.37 16.71
N GLU A 286 4.14 -17.12 17.02
CA GLU A 286 3.63 -16.75 18.34
C GLU A 286 2.24 -17.32 18.54
N GLU A 287 1.91 -17.75 19.78
CA GLU A 287 0.59 -18.21 20.11
C GLU A 287 -0.40 -17.04 20.11
N LEU A 288 -1.54 -17.25 19.46
CA LEU A 288 -2.63 -16.29 19.38
C LEU A 288 -3.58 -16.61 20.53
N SER A 289 -3.79 -15.65 21.41
CA SER A 289 -4.83 -15.76 22.43
C SER A 289 -6.18 -15.74 21.73
N GLY A 290 -6.88 -16.89 21.75
CA GLY A 290 -8.26 -17.01 21.31
C GLY A 290 -9.22 -16.31 22.25
#